data_8a2b02d93042d4718ea8baa17f2bee2c
#
_entry.id   8a2b02d93042d4718ea8baa17f2bee2c
#
_cell.length_a   1.000
_cell.length_b   1.000
_cell.length_c   1.000
_cell.angle_alpha   90.00
_cell.angle_beta   90.00
_cell.angle_gamma   90.00
#
_symmetry.space_group_name_H-M   'P 1'
#
loop_
_entity.id
_entity.type
_entity.pdbx_description
1 polymer ?
#
loop_
_entity_poly.entity_id
_entity_poly.type
_entity_poly.pdbx_seq_one_letter_code
_entity_poly.pdbx_strand_id
1 'polypeptide(L)'
;MAALRGGDLRPRLTQGSRGTERRVTQESFPEIREAVRKLCARFPGAYWRDLDRERAYPTEFVRALTEAGFLSVLIPEEYGGSGLGLRAATAVLEEIHRSGCNGGACHAQMYTMGTVLRHGTPAQKQAYLPKIATGELRLQAFGVTEPDAGTDTTRITTFAKKVGDKYVVNGRKLWISRAEHSDLMVLLCRTSLRDEAKTSAGMSVLLVDMREAKGNGLTITPVRTMLNHATTELLFEDLEVPAENLVGEEGRGFKYILDGMNAERILIAAECIGDARFFIDRASQYAKDRVVFGRPIGENQGVQFPLARAYVQMTSASLMVDKAAELFEAGEPCGAEANMGKLVASEASWFAADMCLQTHGGFGFAEEYDIERKFRETRLYQVAPISTNLILSHVATHVLGQPKSF
;
A
#
# COMPACT_ATOMS: atom_id res chain seq x y z
N MET A 1 33.05 58.53 44.57
CA MET A 1 32.13 58.68 43.42
C MET A 1 32.90 58.38 42.15
N ALA A 2 32.77 57.18 41.63
CA ALA A 2 33.39 56.79 40.38
C ALA A 2 32.35 55.96 39.58
N ALA A 3 32.05 56.40 38.38
CA ALA A 3 31.04 55.87 37.48
C ALA A 3 31.50 54.56 36.91
N LEU A 4 30.67 53.53 37.07
CA LEU A 4 30.78 52.27 36.37
C LEU A 4 30.18 52.36 34.95
N ARG A 5 31.04 52.29 33.95
CA ARG A 5 30.65 52.20 32.54
C ARG A 5 30.16 50.80 32.25
N GLY A 6 28.93 50.68 31.70
CA GLY A 6 28.34 49.44 31.26
C GLY A 6 29.06 48.83 30.04
N GLY A 7 29.55 47.64 30.18
CA GLY A 7 30.04 46.79 29.08
C GLY A 7 28.88 46.12 28.37
N ASP A 8 28.84 46.25 27.05
CA ASP A 8 27.87 45.62 26.15
C ASP A 8 28.14 44.09 26.06
N LEU A 9 27.33 43.28 26.74
CA LEU A 9 27.38 41.82 26.75
C LEU A 9 26.43 41.23 25.70
N ARG A 10 26.60 41.59 24.44
CA ARG A 10 25.97 40.88 23.34
C ARG A 10 26.94 39.81 22.82
N PRO A 11 26.62 38.51 22.90
CA PRO A 11 27.42 37.50 22.22
C PRO A 11 27.30 37.69 20.70
N ARG A 12 28.42 37.94 20.02
CA ARG A 12 28.52 37.89 18.56
C ARG A 12 28.23 36.44 18.15
N LEU A 13 27.06 36.22 17.62
CA LEU A 13 26.76 34.98 16.87
C LEU A 13 27.60 35.02 15.58
N THR A 14 28.75 34.38 15.61
CA THR A 14 29.49 34.03 14.39
C THR A 14 28.56 33.21 13.50
N GLN A 15 28.38 33.63 12.24
CA GLN A 15 27.76 32.85 11.20
C GLN A 15 28.57 31.53 11.02
N GLY A 16 28.24 30.50 11.79
CA GLY A 16 28.70 29.15 11.59
C GLY A 16 28.12 28.65 10.30
N SER A 17 28.97 28.11 9.43
CA SER A 17 28.64 27.36 8.25
C SER A 17 27.41 26.44 8.50
N ARG A 18 26.41 26.52 7.64
CA ARG A 18 25.29 25.57 7.63
C ARG A 18 25.88 24.19 7.40
N GLY A 19 26.23 23.50 8.49
CA GLY A 19 26.50 22.09 8.47
C GLY A 19 25.23 21.40 7.97
N THR A 20 25.34 20.62 6.91
CA THR A 20 24.30 19.70 6.49
C THR A 20 24.07 18.75 7.67
N GLU A 21 22.98 18.99 8.43
CA GLU A 21 22.53 18.02 9.43
C GLU A 21 22.41 16.66 8.72
N ARG A 22 23.14 15.67 9.24
CA ARG A 22 23.00 14.29 8.77
C ARG A 22 21.52 13.94 8.90
N ARG A 23 20.87 13.59 7.79
CA ARG A 23 19.52 13.01 7.83
C ARG A 23 19.56 11.82 8.79
N VAL A 24 18.60 11.74 9.69
CA VAL A 24 18.50 10.66 10.71
C VAL A 24 18.46 9.28 10.06
N THR A 25 17.98 9.20 8.83
CA THR A 25 17.98 8.00 8.01
C THR A 25 18.65 8.27 6.67
N GLN A 26 19.65 7.46 6.31
CA GLN A 26 20.17 7.45 4.95
C GLN A 26 19.14 6.73 4.07
N GLU A 27 18.60 7.42 3.06
CA GLU A 27 17.61 6.83 2.14
C GLU A 27 18.28 5.65 1.39
N SER A 28 17.70 4.45 1.53
CA SER A 28 18.13 3.27 0.76
C SER A 28 17.75 3.43 -0.72
N PHE A 29 18.51 2.79 -1.60
CA PHE A 29 18.25 2.77 -3.05
C PHE A 29 18.12 4.16 -3.70
N PRO A 30 19.11 5.07 -3.57
CA PRO A 30 18.99 6.44 -4.06
C PRO A 30 18.76 6.51 -5.57
N GLU A 31 19.33 5.59 -6.35
CA GLU A 31 19.17 5.52 -7.81
C GLU A 31 17.74 5.13 -8.22
N ILE A 32 17.14 4.15 -7.53
CA ILE A 32 15.75 3.74 -7.75
C ILE A 32 14.82 4.91 -7.40
N ARG A 33 15.03 5.55 -6.25
CA ARG A 33 14.23 6.70 -5.82
C ARG A 33 14.31 7.85 -6.81
N GLU A 34 15.48 8.16 -7.31
CA GLU A 34 15.66 9.23 -8.30
C GLU A 34 14.98 8.88 -9.63
N ALA A 35 15.08 7.63 -10.09
CA ALA A 35 14.42 7.19 -11.31
C ALA A 35 12.88 7.24 -11.18
N VAL A 36 12.32 6.78 -10.04
CA VAL A 36 10.88 6.87 -9.75
C VAL A 36 10.43 8.33 -9.72
N ARG A 37 11.19 9.20 -9.06
CA ARG A 37 10.88 10.64 -8.96
C ARG A 37 10.82 11.31 -10.33
N LYS A 38 11.78 11.02 -11.21
CA LYS A 38 11.79 11.50 -12.60
C LYS A 38 10.59 11.00 -13.40
N LEU A 39 10.21 9.73 -13.21
CA LEU A 39 9.03 9.19 -13.85
C LEU A 39 7.76 9.89 -13.35
N CYS A 40 7.60 10.01 -12.04
CA CYS A 40 6.43 10.66 -11.43
C CYS A 40 6.29 12.14 -11.84
N ALA A 41 7.38 12.86 -12.06
CA ALA A 41 7.34 14.24 -12.53
C ALA A 41 6.66 14.42 -13.91
N ARG A 42 6.51 13.36 -14.69
CA ARG A 42 5.77 13.35 -15.97
C ARG A 42 4.25 13.35 -15.77
N PHE A 43 3.78 13.07 -14.56
CA PHE A 43 2.38 12.93 -14.19
C PHE A 43 2.02 13.93 -13.07
N PRO A 44 1.86 15.21 -13.42
CA PRO A 44 1.61 16.29 -12.46
C PRO A 44 0.23 16.16 -11.80
N GLY A 45 -0.03 16.97 -10.77
CA GLY A 45 -1.29 16.97 -10.02
C GLY A 45 -2.53 17.07 -10.91
N ALA A 46 -2.48 17.83 -12.01
CA ALA A 46 -3.60 17.94 -12.95
C ALA A 46 -4.02 16.57 -13.51
N TYR A 47 -3.06 15.73 -13.91
CA TYR A 47 -3.34 14.37 -14.38
C TYR A 47 -4.13 13.55 -13.33
N TRP A 48 -3.71 13.63 -12.08
CA TRP A 48 -4.35 12.88 -10.99
C TRP A 48 -5.73 13.44 -10.62
N ARG A 49 -5.91 14.75 -10.68
CA ARG A 49 -7.22 15.40 -10.45
C ARG A 49 -8.23 15.02 -11.51
N ASP A 50 -7.81 14.97 -12.77
CA ASP A 50 -8.69 14.57 -13.87
C ASP A 50 -9.13 13.11 -13.70
N LEU A 51 -8.19 12.20 -13.40
CA LEU A 51 -8.51 10.80 -13.12
C LEU A 51 -9.44 10.64 -11.90
N ASP A 52 -9.21 11.40 -10.83
CA ASP A 52 -10.06 11.34 -9.63
C ASP A 52 -11.48 11.80 -9.93
N ARG A 53 -11.64 12.88 -10.70
CA ARG A 53 -12.92 13.44 -11.12
C ARG A 53 -13.70 12.49 -12.04
N GLU A 54 -13.00 11.87 -12.99
CA GLU A 54 -13.56 10.91 -13.93
C GLU A 54 -13.68 9.48 -13.35
N ARG A 55 -13.09 9.24 -12.19
CA ARG A 55 -12.92 7.90 -11.59
C ARG A 55 -12.22 6.91 -12.53
N ALA A 56 -11.27 7.42 -13.29
CA ALA A 56 -10.57 6.67 -14.31
C ALA A 56 -9.32 5.95 -13.75
N TYR A 57 -8.96 4.85 -14.40
CA TYR A 57 -7.75 4.11 -14.11
C TYR A 57 -6.52 4.82 -14.70
N PRO A 58 -5.38 4.89 -13.99
CA PRO A 58 -4.18 5.62 -14.44
C PRO A 58 -3.37 4.83 -15.48
N THR A 59 -3.96 4.54 -16.64
CA THR A 59 -3.39 3.67 -17.67
C THR A 59 -1.99 4.10 -18.12
N GLU A 60 -1.79 5.40 -18.39
CA GLU A 60 -0.53 5.95 -18.86
C GLU A 60 0.58 5.83 -17.78
N PHE A 61 0.21 6.12 -16.54
CA PHE A 61 1.14 5.99 -15.41
C PHE A 61 1.56 4.54 -15.18
N VAL A 62 0.59 3.60 -15.20
CA VAL A 62 0.85 2.16 -15.03
C VAL A 62 1.71 1.64 -16.19
N ARG A 63 1.47 2.08 -17.42
CA ARG A 63 2.29 1.76 -18.57
C ARG A 63 3.73 2.24 -18.38
N ALA A 64 3.92 3.50 -17.99
CA ALA A 64 5.24 4.06 -17.74
C ALA A 64 6.02 3.32 -16.63
N LEU A 65 5.33 2.94 -15.53
CA LEU A 65 5.93 2.12 -14.47
C LEU A 65 6.33 0.72 -14.95
N THR A 66 5.51 0.13 -15.85
CA THR A 66 5.80 -1.19 -16.43
C THR A 66 7.03 -1.13 -17.32
N GLU A 67 7.07 -0.18 -18.27
CA GLU A 67 8.19 0.02 -19.19
C GLU A 67 9.50 0.31 -18.46
N ALA A 68 9.43 0.96 -17.30
CA ALA A 68 10.57 1.22 -16.42
C ALA A 68 10.96 0.03 -15.52
N GLY A 69 10.21 -1.09 -15.55
CA GLY A 69 10.48 -2.29 -14.75
C GLY A 69 10.03 -2.23 -13.30
N PHE A 70 9.38 -1.14 -12.86
CA PHE A 70 9.01 -0.98 -11.44
C PHE A 70 7.87 -1.90 -10.98
N LEU A 71 7.01 -2.37 -11.89
CA LEU A 71 5.98 -3.33 -11.56
C LEU A 71 6.49 -4.79 -11.47
N SER A 72 7.67 -5.05 -12.03
CA SER A 72 8.31 -6.38 -12.05
C SER A 72 9.52 -6.49 -11.13
N VAL A 73 9.71 -5.51 -10.24
CA VAL A 73 10.89 -5.41 -9.36
C VAL A 73 11.10 -6.67 -8.50
N LEU A 74 10.02 -7.35 -8.09
CA LEU A 74 10.05 -8.57 -7.28
C LEU A 74 10.09 -9.87 -8.09
N ILE A 75 9.90 -9.80 -9.43
CA ILE A 75 9.94 -10.98 -10.29
C ILE A 75 11.41 -11.35 -10.50
N PRO A 76 11.80 -12.64 -10.33
CA PRO A 76 13.15 -13.11 -10.64
C PRO A 76 13.59 -12.82 -12.08
N GLU A 77 14.89 -12.65 -12.27
CA GLU A 77 15.47 -12.36 -13.59
C GLU A 77 15.16 -13.46 -14.61
N GLU A 78 15.10 -14.73 -14.19
CA GLU A 78 14.75 -15.87 -15.04
C GLU A 78 13.33 -15.76 -15.65
N TYR A 79 12.45 -14.93 -15.05
CA TYR A 79 11.11 -14.63 -15.58
C TYR A 79 10.98 -13.20 -16.11
N GLY A 80 12.12 -12.53 -16.38
CA GLY A 80 12.14 -11.20 -16.99
C GLY A 80 11.90 -10.02 -16.05
N GLY A 81 11.98 -10.23 -14.74
CA GLY A 81 11.95 -9.18 -13.73
C GLY A 81 13.34 -8.69 -13.33
N SER A 82 13.43 -7.89 -12.27
CA SER A 82 14.71 -7.37 -11.76
C SER A 82 15.28 -8.21 -10.61
N GLY A 83 14.53 -9.15 -10.06
CA GLY A 83 14.97 -10.01 -8.95
C GLY A 83 15.34 -9.28 -7.68
N LEU A 84 14.86 -8.03 -7.51
CA LEU A 84 15.14 -7.24 -6.32
C LEU A 84 14.21 -7.63 -5.15
N GLY A 85 14.65 -7.28 -3.94
CA GLY A 85 13.91 -7.61 -2.74
C GLY A 85 12.79 -6.61 -2.38
N LEU A 86 12.12 -6.91 -1.26
CA LEU A 86 10.99 -6.12 -0.77
C LEU A 86 11.41 -4.69 -0.41
N ARG A 87 12.65 -4.46 0.06
CA ARG A 87 13.18 -3.12 0.37
C ARG A 87 13.27 -2.23 -0.87
N ALA A 88 13.61 -2.78 -2.03
CA ALA A 88 13.57 -2.03 -3.28
C ALA A 88 12.13 -1.69 -3.67
N ALA A 89 11.20 -2.63 -3.51
CA ALA A 89 9.78 -2.39 -3.74
C ALA A 89 9.19 -1.32 -2.80
N THR A 90 9.58 -1.31 -1.52
CA THR A 90 9.18 -0.24 -0.58
C THR A 90 9.71 1.12 -1.01
N ALA A 91 10.96 1.21 -1.48
CA ALA A 91 11.53 2.45 -1.99
C ALA A 91 10.77 3.00 -3.21
N VAL A 92 10.34 2.12 -4.13
CA VAL A 92 9.50 2.50 -5.29
C VAL A 92 8.17 3.08 -4.82
N LEU A 93 7.44 2.38 -3.95
CA LEU A 93 6.11 2.80 -3.49
C LEU A 93 6.17 4.09 -2.66
N GLU A 94 7.13 4.19 -1.74
CA GLU A 94 7.34 5.39 -0.95
C GLU A 94 7.56 6.62 -1.85
N GLU A 95 8.39 6.50 -2.88
CA GLU A 95 8.73 7.63 -3.74
C GLU A 95 7.57 8.01 -4.68
N ILE A 96 6.77 7.04 -5.16
CA ILE A 96 5.53 7.30 -5.89
C ILE A 96 4.60 8.18 -5.05
N HIS A 97 4.34 7.79 -3.81
CA HIS A 97 3.42 8.50 -2.92
C HIS A 97 3.96 9.86 -2.47
N ARG A 98 5.26 9.96 -2.16
CA ARG A 98 5.94 11.22 -1.85
C ARG A 98 5.84 12.23 -3.00
N SER A 99 5.86 11.75 -4.25
CA SER A 99 5.69 12.59 -5.44
C SER A 99 4.25 13.07 -5.65
N GLY A 100 3.29 12.67 -4.81
CA GLY A 100 1.87 13.01 -4.94
C GLY A 100 1.10 12.14 -5.93
N CYS A 101 1.74 11.11 -6.48
CA CYS A 101 1.12 10.09 -7.32
C CYS A 101 0.41 9.02 -6.46
N ASN A 102 -0.31 8.10 -7.12
CA ASN A 102 -0.98 6.98 -6.47
C ASN A 102 -0.34 5.66 -6.91
N GLY A 103 0.26 4.94 -5.95
CA GLY A 103 0.96 3.68 -6.16
C GLY A 103 0.08 2.43 -6.18
N GLY A 104 -1.24 2.57 -5.99
CA GLY A 104 -2.11 1.44 -5.73
C GLY A 104 -2.13 0.35 -6.80
N ALA A 105 -1.94 0.68 -8.09
CA ALA A 105 -1.83 -0.33 -9.15
C ALA A 105 -0.50 -1.10 -9.09
N CYS A 106 0.59 -0.42 -8.74
CA CYS A 106 1.91 -1.02 -8.54
C CYS A 106 1.90 -1.95 -7.32
N HIS A 107 1.43 -1.45 -6.19
CA HIS A 107 1.23 -2.22 -4.96
C HIS A 107 0.41 -3.49 -5.20
N ALA A 108 -0.77 -3.36 -5.84
CA ALA A 108 -1.66 -4.49 -6.07
C ALA A 108 -0.97 -5.62 -6.85
N GLN A 109 -0.19 -5.30 -7.88
CA GLN A 109 0.56 -6.30 -8.62
C GLN A 109 1.66 -6.94 -7.77
N MET A 110 2.39 -6.16 -6.99
CA MET A 110 3.49 -6.65 -6.15
C MET A 110 3.04 -7.72 -5.15
N TYR A 111 1.97 -7.47 -4.38
CA TYR A 111 1.56 -8.44 -3.36
C TYR A 111 0.74 -9.60 -3.92
N THR A 112 -0.15 -9.33 -4.90
CA THR A 112 -0.99 -10.38 -5.50
C THR A 112 -0.14 -11.41 -6.25
N MET A 113 0.81 -10.93 -7.04
CA MET A 113 1.79 -11.78 -7.74
C MET A 113 2.66 -12.58 -6.75
N GLY A 114 2.93 -12.07 -5.57
CA GLY A 114 3.67 -12.76 -4.53
C GLY A 114 3.09 -14.13 -4.15
N THR A 115 1.79 -14.35 -4.32
CA THR A 115 1.15 -15.65 -4.13
C THR A 115 1.61 -16.65 -5.19
N VAL A 116 1.66 -16.24 -6.45
CA VAL A 116 2.16 -17.08 -7.57
C VAL A 116 3.67 -17.32 -7.43
N LEU A 117 4.45 -16.30 -7.06
CA LEU A 117 5.90 -16.40 -6.85
C LEU A 117 6.25 -17.46 -5.80
N ARG A 118 5.52 -17.50 -4.67
CA ARG A 118 5.82 -18.41 -3.57
C ARG A 118 5.23 -19.79 -3.75
N HIS A 119 4.00 -19.90 -4.25
CA HIS A 119 3.19 -21.13 -4.19
C HIS A 119 2.76 -21.65 -5.56
N GLY A 120 2.98 -20.91 -6.65
CA GLY A 120 2.71 -21.37 -8.01
C GLY A 120 3.62 -22.55 -8.40
N THR A 121 3.06 -23.47 -9.20
CA THR A 121 3.88 -24.54 -9.82
C THR A 121 4.91 -23.96 -10.78
N PRO A 122 5.98 -24.69 -11.11
CA PRO A 122 6.93 -24.24 -12.14
C PRO A 122 6.23 -23.88 -13.47
N ALA A 123 5.23 -24.66 -13.87
CA ALA A 123 4.45 -24.40 -15.09
C ALA A 123 3.66 -23.07 -15.00
N GLN A 124 3.00 -22.81 -13.87
CA GLN A 124 2.28 -21.55 -13.64
C GLN A 124 3.24 -20.35 -13.63
N LYS A 125 4.38 -20.46 -12.95
CA LYS A 125 5.39 -19.41 -12.93
C LYS A 125 5.89 -19.09 -14.34
N GLN A 126 6.23 -20.11 -15.11
CA GLN A 126 6.70 -19.96 -16.50
C GLN A 126 5.62 -19.40 -17.44
N ALA A 127 4.34 -19.74 -17.22
CA ALA A 127 3.24 -19.28 -18.06
C ALA A 127 2.85 -17.81 -17.78
N TYR A 128 2.94 -17.36 -16.52
CA TYR A 128 2.35 -16.08 -16.10
C TYR A 128 3.39 -15.02 -15.77
N LEU A 129 4.49 -15.33 -15.08
CA LEU A 129 5.43 -14.30 -14.59
C LEU A 129 6.10 -13.50 -15.71
N PRO A 130 6.56 -14.08 -16.82
CA PRO A 130 7.13 -13.29 -17.93
C PRO A 130 6.12 -12.30 -18.52
N LYS A 131 4.88 -12.71 -18.68
CA LYS A 131 3.81 -11.86 -19.21
C LYS A 131 3.40 -10.76 -18.23
N ILE A 132 3.47 -11.02 -16.94
CA ILE A 132 3.26 -10.00 -15.89
C ILE A 132 4.43 -9.02 -15.89
N ALA A 133 5.66 -9.48 -16.05
CA ALA A 133 6.85 -8.63 -16.09
C ALA A 133 6.82 -7.64 -17.25
N THR A 134 6.41 -8.09 -18.44
CA THR A 134 6.28 -7.24 -19.63
C THR A 134 5.02 -6.37 -19.64
N GLY A 135 4.05 -6.68 -18.78
CA GLY A 135 2.75 -6.03 -18.74
C GLY A 135 1.76 -6.51 -19.81
N GLU A 136 2.04 -7.61 -20.47
CA GLU A 136 1.07 -8.31 -21.31
C GLU A 136 -0.13 -8.81 -20.48
N LEU A 137 0.13 -9.19 -19.22
CA LEU A 137 -0.89 -9.55 -18.23
C LEU A 137 -0.80 -8.67 -16.99
N ARG A 138 -1.95 -8.24 -16.49
CA ARG A 138 -2.11 -7.53 -15.21
C ARG A 138 -2.70 -8.47 -14.15
N LEU A 139 -1.97 -8.63 -13.06
CA LEU A 139 -2.43 -9.38 -11.88
C LEU A 139 -2.60 -8.42 -10.71
N GLN A 140 -3.73 -7.75 -10.62
CA GLN A 140 -4.04 -6.74 -9.61
C GLN A 140 -5.27 -7.09 -8.75
N ALA A 141 -6.10 -8.02 -9.19
CA ALA A 141 -7.30 -8.43 -8.48
C ALA A 141 -6.98 -9.50 -7.42
N PHE A 142 -7.41 -9.23 -6.17
CA PHE A 142 -7.21 -10.10 -5.02
C PHE A 142 -8.57 -10.41 -4.38
N GLY A 143 -9.19 -11.51 -4.79
CA GLY A 143 -10.54 -11.91 -4.42
C GLY A 143 -10.59 -12.65 -3.09
N VAL A 144 -10.55 -11.97 -1.96
CA VAL A 144 -10.56 -12.56 -0.62
C VAL A 144 -11.82 -12.20 0.16
N THR A 145 -12.05 -10.91 0.38
CA THR A 145 -13.12 -10.38 1.24
C THR A 145 -14.51 -10.63 0.65
N GLU A 146 -15.46 -11.00 1.52
CA GLU A 146 -16.88 -11.15 1.19
C GLU A 146 -17.74 -10.17 2.00
N PRO A 147 -19.01 -9.91 1.62
CA PRO A 147 -19.87 -9.00 2.37
C PRO A 147 -19.94 -9.29 3.88
N ASP A 148 -19.99 -10.57 4.26
CA ASP A 148 -20.12 -11.02 5.65
C ASP A 148 -18.82 -11.59 6.24
N ALA A 149 -17.70 -11.54 5.50
CA ALA A 149 -16.41 -12.10 5.90
C ALA A 149 -15.24 -11.17 5.51
N GLY A 150 -15.09 -10.09 6.28
CA GLY A 150 -13.95 -9.16 6.18
C GLY A 150 -12.82 -9.57 7.12
N THR A 151 -12.89 -9.10 8.38
CA THR A 151 -11.89 -9.38 9.41
C THR A 151 -11.76 -10.87 9.72
N ASP A 152 -12.88 -11.58 9.86
CA ASP A 152 -12.90 -13.04 9.98
C ASP A 152 -12.97 -13.71 8.60
N THR A 153 -11.85 -13.74 7.91
CA THR A 153 -11.71 -14.39 6.59
C THR A 153 -12.05 -15.88 6.62
N THR A 154 -12.01 -16.53 7.80
CA THR A 154 -12.36 -17.95 7.90
C THR A 154 -13.84 -18.23 7.66
N ARG A 155 -14.67 -17.20 7.58
CA ARG A 155 -16.12 -17.30 7.32
C ARG A 155 -16.51 -17.14 5.86
N ILE A 156 -15.56 -17.07 4.94
CA ILE A 156 -15.88 -16.99 3.50
C ILE A 156 -16.77 -18.17 3.07
N THR A 157 -17.67 -17.89 2.16
CA THR A 157 -18.69 -18.81 1.64
C THR A 157 -18.55 -19.09 0.14
N THR A 158 -17.81 -18.27 -0.61
CA THR A 158 -17.51 -18.55 -2.02
C THR A 158 -16.95 -19.94 -2.15
N PHE A 159 -17.63 -20.78 -2.95
CA PHE A 159 -17.34 -22.22 -3.04
C PHE A 159 -16.94 -22.61 -4.47
N ALA A 160 -15.91 -23.42 -4.59
CA ALA A 160 -15.40 -23.99 -5.83
C ALA A 160 -15.54 -25.52 -5.78
N LYS A 161 -16.55 -26.05 -6.47
CA LYS A 161 -16.79 -27.50 -6.58
C LYS A 161 -15.95 -28.09 -7.70
N LYS A 162 -15.13 -29.07 -7.39
CA LYS A 162 -14.37 -29.80 -8.43
C LYS A 162 -15.29 -30.69 -9.23
N VAL A 163 -15.27 -30.56 -10.57
CA VAL A 163 -16.06 -31.32 -11.53
C VAL A 163 -15.13 -31.72 -12.69
N GLY A 164 -14.66 -32.95 -12.68
CA GLY A 164 -13.69 -33.42 -13.69
C GLY A 164 -12.37 -32.66 -13.60
N ASP A 165 -12.00 -32.00 -14.69
CA ASP A 165 -10.77 -31.23 -14.86
C ASP A 165 -10.92 -29.71 -14.56
N LYS A 166 -12.02 -29.31 -13.92
CA LYS A 166 -12.32 -27.92 -13.59
C LYS A 166 -12.94 -27.76 -12.21
N TYR A 167 -12.91 -26.52 -11.71
CA TYR A 167 -13.69 -26.05 -10.58
C TYR A 167 -14.86 -25.21 -11.08
N VAL A 168 -16.05 -25.43 -10.55
CA VAL A 168 -17.23 -24.60 -10.76
C VAL A 168 -17.40 -23.71 -9.54
N VAL A 169 -17.25 -22.41 -9.72
CA VAL A 169 -17.18 -21.40 -8.65
C VAL A 169 -18.52 -20.66 -8.55
N ASN A 170 -19.06 -20.63 -7.34
CA ASN A 170 -20.24 -19.85 -6.98
C ASN A 170 -19.97 -19.02 -5.72
N GLY A 171 -20.43 -17.78 -5.69
CA GLY A 171 -20.26 -16.90 -4.54
C GLY A 171 -20.07 -15.44 -4.89
N ARG A 172 -19.57 -14.66 -3.93
CA ARG A 172 -19.52 -13.22 -4.04
C ARG A 172 -18.29 -12.65 -3.32
N LYS A 173 -17.59 -11.71 -3.95
CA LYS A 173 -16.50 -10.97 -3.33
C LYS A 173 -16.80 -9.48 -3.32
N LEU A 174 -16.34 -8.77 -2.30
CA LEU A 174 -16.57 -7.33 -2.13
C LEU A 174 -15.27 -6.62 -1.78
N TRP A 175 -15.19 -5.35 -2.10
CA TRP A 175 -14.00 -4.50 -1.92
C TRP A 175 -12.80 -4.95 -2.75
N ILE A 176 -13.05 -5.53 -3.93
CA ILE A 176 -11.98 -5.97 -4.81
C ILE A 176 -11.53 -4.81 -5.68
N SER A 177 -10.29 -4.38 -5.45
CA SER A 177 -9.71 -3.25 -6.18
C SER A 177 -9.25 -3.68 -7.57
N ARG A 178 -9.50 -2.83 -8.57
CA ARG A 178 -8.97 -2.93 -9.93
C ARG A 178 -9.31 -4.21 -10.69
N ALA A 179 -10.38 -4.91 -10.33
CA ALA A 179 -10.80 -6.11 -11.04
C ALA A 179 -11.15 -5.85 -12.51
N GLU A 180 -11.71 -4.67 -12.82
CA GLU A 180 -12.02 -4.29 -14.21
C GLU A 180 -10.75 -4.13 -15.07
N HIS A 181 -9.62 -3.82 -14.44
CA HIS A 181 -8.33 -3.55 -15.08
C HIS A 181 -7.30 -4.67 -14.85
N SER A 182 -7.77 -5.84 -14.45
CA SER A 182 -6.95 -7.02 -14.19
C SER A 182 -7.25 -8.11 -15.21
N ASP A 183 -6.21 -8.73 -15.76
CA ASP A 183 -6.32 -9.88 -16.65
C ASP A 183 -6.40 -11.19 -15.87
N LEU A 184 -5.79 -11.19 -14.67
CA LEU A 184 -5.77 -12.32 -13.77
C LEU A 184 -6.26 -11.90 -12.38
N MET A 185 -6.83 -12.87 -11.64
CA MET A 185 -7.22 -12.69 -10.24
C MET A 185 -6.72 -13.85 -9.40
N VAL A 186 -6.16 -13.55 -8.23
CA VAL A 186 -5.99 -14.54 -7.16
C VAL A 186 -7.28 -14.62 -6.36
N LEU A 187 -7.95 -15.77 -6.41
CA LEU A 187 -9.24 -16.00 -5.75
C LEU A 187 -9.08 -16.99 -4.58
N LEU A 188 -9.39 -16.54 -3.37
CA LEU A 188 -9.55 -17.42 -2.21
C LEU A 188 -11.00 -17.90 -2.14
N CYS A 189 -11.20 -19.19 -2.16
CA CYS A 189 -12.52 -19.83 -2.09
C CYS A 189 -12.47 -21.11 -1.25
N ARG A 190 -13.62 -21.67 -0.90
CA ARG A 190 -13.68 -22.99 -0.27
C ARG A 190 -13.79 -24.07 -1.32
N THR A 191 -13.05 -25.15 -1.12
CA THR A 191 -13.17 -26.40 -1.90
C THR A 191 -13.75 -27.55 -1.04
N SER A 192 -13.87 -27.35 0.28
CA SER A 192 -14.64 -28.19 1.18
C SER A 192 -15.46 -27.35 2.16
N LEU A 193 -16.48 -27.97 2.74
CA LEU A 193 -17.31 -27.31 3.75
C LEU A 193 -16.46 -26.86 4.95
N ARG A 194 -16.89 -25.78 5.60
CA ARG A 194 -16.23 -25.26 6.77
C ARG A 194 -16.27 -26.28 7.92
N ASP A 195 -15.12 -26.57 8.48
CA ASP A 195 -14.96 -27.39 9.69
C ASP A 195 -14.82 -26.44 10.89
N GLU A 196 -15.73 -26.52 11.85
CA GLU A 196 -15.72 -25.65 13.04
C GLU A 196 -14.52 -25.92 13.96
N ALA A 197 -13.91 -27.11 13.90
CA ALA A 197 -12.71 -27.44 14.65
C ALA A 197 -11.43 -26.91 13.97
N LYS A 198 -11.48 -26.69 12.64
CA LYS A 198 -10.36 -26.20 11.82
C LYS A 198 -10.86 -25.19 10.79
N THR A 199 -11.33 -24.04 11.25
CA THR A 199 -12.02 -23.03 10.45
C THR A 199 -11.25 -22.55 9.20
N SER A 200 -9.92 -22.57 9.23
CA SER A 200 -9.04 -22.23 8.11
C SER A 200 -8.81 -23.36 7.11
N ALA A 201 -9.21 -24.61 7.43
CA ALA A 201 -9.08 -25.73 6.51
C ALA A 201 -10.11 -25.64 5.37
N GLY A 202 -9.82 -26.33 4.26
CA GLY A 202 -10.74 -26.43 3.12
C GLY A 202 -10.86 -25.16 2.28
N MET A 203 -9.99 -24.18 2.46
CA MET A 203 -9.84 -23.03 1.58
C MET A 203 -8.71 -23.25 0.59
N SER A 204 -8.93 -22.87 -0.66
CA SER A 204 -7.97 -23.02 -1.77
C SER A 204 -7.80 -21.69 -2.51
N VAL A 205 -6.69 -21.55 -3.22
CA VAL A 205 -6.41 -20.42 -4.08
C VAL A 205 -6.50 -20.85 -5.53
N LEU A 206 -7.34 -20.18 -6.31
CA LEU A 206 -7.42 -20.33 -7.75
C LEU A 206 -6.87 -19.08 -8.45
N LEU A 207 -6.15 -19.29 -9.56
CA LEU A 207 -5.76 -18.22 -10.48
C LEU A 207 -6.82 -18.15 -11.59
N VAL A 208 -7.64 -17.10 -11.59
CA VAL A 208 -8.74 -16.91 -12.54
C VAL A 208 -8.28 -16.01 -13.69
N ASP A 209 -8.45 -16.48 -14.94
CA ASP A 209 -8.31 -15.62 -16.12
C ASP A 209 -9.56 -14.74 -16.26
N MET A 210 -9.41 -13.46 -15.94
CA MET A 210 -10.49 -12.48 -15.94
C MET A 210 -10.98 -12.15 -17.35
N ARG A 211 -10.15 -12.36 -18.37
CA ARG A 211 -10.49 -12.07 -19.77
C ARG A 211 -11.51 -13.06 -20.30
N GLU A 212 -11.42 -14.32 -19.85
CA GLU A 212 -12.34 -15.39 -20.19
C GLU A 212 -13.57 -15.41 -19.27
N ALA A 213 -13.37 -15.06 -17.99
CA ALA A 213 -14.40 -15.11 -16.96
C ALA A 213 -15.46 -14.01 -17.11
N LYS A 214 -15.08 -12.80 -17.54
CA LYS A 214 -15.99 -11.64 -17.68
C LYS A 214 -17.14 -11.95 -18.65
N GLY A 215 -18.39 -11.92 -18.16
CA GLY A 215 -19.58 -12.27 -18.93
C GLY A 215 -19.78 -13.79 -19.13
N ASN A 216 -18.90 -14.60 -18.56
CA ASN A 216 -18.98 -16.06 -18.59
C ASN A 216 -18.84 -16.62 -17.17
N GLY A 217 -19.86 -16.38 -16.35
CA GLY A 217 -19.89 -16.76 -14.94
C GLY A 217 -19.27 -15.74 -13.97
N LEU A 218 -18.72 -14.61 -14.46
CA LEU A 218 -18.24 -13.51 -13.63
C LEU A 218 -18.91 -12.19 -14.02
N THR A 219 -19.62 -11.60 -13.06
CA THR A 219 -20.14 -10.22 -13.13
C THR A 219 -19.31 -9.31 -12.22
N ILE A 220 -18.88 -8.16 -12.76
CA ILE A 220 -18.13 -7.14 -12.04
C ILE A 220 -18.99 -5.89 -11.92
N THR A 221 -19.23 -5.42 -10.70
CA THR A 221 -20.01 -4.23 -10.42
C THR A 221 -19.16 -3.20 -9.70
N PRO A 222 -18.97 -1.97 -10.24
CA PRO A 222 -18.25 -0.92 -9.57
C PRO A 222 -18.90 -0.48 -8.26
N VAL A 223 -18.10 -0.29 -7.21
CA VAL A 223 -18.54 0.25 -5.92
C VAL A 223 -17.98 1.67 -5.76
N ARG A 224 -18.86 2.65 -5.64
CA ARG A 224 -18.44 4.04 -5.43
C ARG A 224 -17.95 4.26 -4.00
N THR A 225 -16.73 4.75 -3.89
CA THR A 225 -16.09 5.07 -2.61
C THR A 225 -15.67 6.55 -2.55
N MET A 226 -15.21 7.02 -1.41
CA MET A 226 -14.74 8.40 -1.25
C MET A 226 -13.45 8.73 -2.01
N LEU A 227 -12.73 7.71 -2.49
CA LEU A 227 -11.50 7.84 -3.27
C LEU A 227 -11.63 7.11 -4.61
N ASN A 228 -10.82 7.49 -5.60
CA ASN A 228 -10.71 6.77 -6.86
C ASN A 228 -9.80 5.55 -6.70
N HIS A 229 -10.38 4.37 -6.45
CA HIS A 229 -9.65 3.13 -6.18
C HIS A 229 -10.05 1.96 -7.08
N ALA A 230 -10.95 2.21 -8.04
CA ALA A 230 -11.54 1.18 -8.91
C ALA A 230 -12.03 -0.05 -8.11
N THR A 231 -12.75 0.23 -7.02
CA THR A 231 -13.28 -0.81 -6.12
C THR A 231 -14.50 -1.47 -6.75
N THR A 232 -14.58 -2.78 -6.64
CA THR A 232 -15.67 -3.57 -7.25
C THR A 232 -16.23 -4.61 -6.28
N GLU A 233 -17.42 -5.04 -6.63
CA GLU A 233 -18.05 -6.27 -6.21
C GLU A 233 -17.96 -7.29 -7.35
N LEU A 234 -17.72 -8.56 -7.01
CA LEU A 234 -17.66 -9.68 -7.95
C LEU A 234 -18.72 -10.71 -7.59
N LEU A 235 -19.51 -11.13 -8.57
CA LEU A 235 -20.48 -12.21 -8.45
C LEU A 235 -20.02 -13.36 -9.35
N PHE A 236 -19.93 -14.55 -8.79
CA PHE A 236 -19.59 -15.79 -9.48
C PHE A 236 -20.85 -16.68 -9.57
N GLU A 237 -21.24 -17.01 -10.79
CA GLU A 237 -22.39 -17.85 -11.10
C GLU A 237 -21.94 -18.95 -12.08
N ASP A 238 -21.69 -20.13 -11.53
CA ASP A 238 -21.18 -21.30 -12.26
C ASP A 238 -19.90 -20.98 -13.08
N LEU A 239 -19.03 -20.11 -12.55
CA LEU A 239 -17.76 -19.79 -13.21
C LEU A 239 -16.87 -21.04 -13.27
N GLU A 240 -16.50 -21.44 -14.49
CA GLU A 240 -15.59 -22.55 -14.71
C GLU A 240 -14.14 -22.09 -14.67
N VAL A 241 -13.31 -22.73 -13.84
CA VAL A 241 -11.87 -22.47 -13.71
C VAL A 241 -11.12 -23.78 -13.89
N PRO A 242 -10.17 -23.91 -14.82
CA PRO A 242 -9.38 -25.13 -15.01
C PRO A 242 -8.73 -25.62 -13.71
N ALA A 243 -8.71 -26.92 -13.46
CA ALA A 243 -8.14 -27.49 -12.24
C ALA A 243 -6.64 -27.22 -12.11
N GLU A 244 -5.93 -27.07 -13.22
CA GLU A 244 -4.51 -26.68 -13.27
C GLU A 244 -4.24 -25.27 -12.76
N ASN A 245 -5.27 -24.43 -12.65
CA ASN A 245 -5.17 -23.07 -12.09
C ASN A 245 -5.23 -23.06 -10.55
N LEU A 246 -5.31 -24.22 -9.89
CA LEU A 246 -5.11 -24.33 -8.45
C LEU A 246 -3.67 -23.93 -8.11
N VAL A 247 -3.52 -22.98 -7.20
CA VAL A 247 -2.21 -22.55 -6.71
C VAL A 247 -1.83 -23.34 -5.46
N GLY A 248 -0.74 -24.11 -5.55
CA GLY A 248 -0.29 -24.98 -4.47
C GLY A 248 -1.21 -26.20 -4.26
N GLU A 249 -1.48 -26.55 -3.00
CA GLU A 249 -2.28 -27.72 -2.60
C GLU A 249 -3.71 -27.32 -2.26
N GLU A 250 -4.69 -28.15 -2.67
CA GLU A 250 -6.09 -27.97 -2.31
C GLU A 250 -6.29 -27.97 -0.79
N GLY A 251 -7.11 -27.08 -0.29
CA GLY A 251 -7.42 -26.93 1.13
C GLY A 251 -6.38 -26.17 1.95
N ARG A 252 -5.27 -25.69 1.36
CA ARG A 252 -4.19 -24.96 2.04
C ARG A 252 -4.13 -23.48 1.68
N GLY A 253 -5.09 -22.97 0.92
CA GLY A 253 -5.09 -21.63 0.37
C GLY A 253 -5.03 -20.51 1.44
N PHE A 254 -5.65 -20.70 2.60
CA PHE A 254 -5.58 -19.71 3.68
C PHE A 254 -4.14 -19.47 4.15
N LYS A 255 -3.33 -20.52 4.30
CA LYS A 255 -1.91 -20.39 4.63
C LYS A 255 -1.17 -19.60 3.55
N TYR A 256 -1.42 -19.88 2.27
CA TYR A 256 -0.76 -19.21 1.16
C TYR A 256 -1.07 -17.71 1.11
N ILE A 257 -2.30 -17.32 1.43
CA ILE A 257 -2.66 -15.91 1.57
C ILE A 257 -1.94 -15.27 2.75
N LEU A 258 -1.90 -15.94 3.91
CA LEU A 258 -1.22 -15.41 5.10
C LEU A 258 0.29 -15.21 4.90
N ASP A 259 0.95 -16.11 4.16
CA ASP A 259 2.38 -15.99 3.84
C ASP A 259 2.69 -14.70 3.04
N GLY A 260 1.71 -14.16 2.31
CA GLY A 260 1.80 -12.90 1.58
C GLY A 260 1.53 -11.66 2.41
N MET A 261 0.82 -11.80 3.51
CA MET A 261 0.27 -10.63 4.24
C MET A 261 1.31 -9.77 4.94
N ASN A 262 2.47 -10.31 5.33
CA ASN A 262 3.53 -9.49 5.90
C ASN A 262 4.16 -8.57 4.84
N ALA A 263 4.41 -9.10 3.64
CA ALA A 263 4.86 -8.29 2.51
C ALA A 263 3.87 -7.17 2.16
N GLU A 264 2.57 -7.48 2.11
CA GLU A 264 1.53 -6.50 1.85
C GLU A 264 1.48 -5.39 2.90
N ARG A 265 1.57 -5.74 4.20
CA ARG A 265 1.63 -4.75 5.29
C ARG A 265 2.84 -3.83 5.16
N ILE A 266 4.01 -4.37 4.84
CA ILE A 266 5.25 -3.61 4.66
C ILE A 266 5.15 -2.67 3.45
N LEU A 267 4.61 -3.14 2.32
CA LEU A 267 4.40 -2.33 1.12
C LEU A 267 3.42 -1.17 1.38
N ILE A 268 2.29 -1.44 2.03
CA ILE A 268 1.32 -0.40 2.43
C ILE A 268 1.93 0.60 3.42
N ALA A 269 2.73 0.11 4.36
CA ALA A 269 3.41 1.00 5.30
C ALA A 269 4.37 1.96 4.58
N ALA A 270 5.06 1.50 3.53
CA ALA A 270 5.92 2.36 2.70
C ALA A 270 5.11 3.42 1.94
N GLU A 271 3.92 3.08 1.42
CA GLU A 271 3.00 4.06 0.83
C GLU A 271 2.60 5.13 1.84
N CYS A 272 2.27 4.72 3.08
CA CYS A 272 1.96 5.65 4.17
C CYS A 272 3.13 6.60 4.49
N ILE A 273 4.37 6.09 4.51
CA ILE A 273 5.57 6.95 4.72
C ILE A 273 5.70 7.95 3.58
N GLY A 274 5.50 7.53 2.34
CA GLY A 274 5.50 8.40 1.17
C GLY A 274 4.44 9.51 1.27
N ASP A 275 3.21 9.15 1.62
CA ASP A 275 2.12 10.10 1.85
C ASP A 275 2.44 11.09 2.98
N ALA A 276 2.96 10.60 4.12
CA ALA A 276 3.35 11.48 5.22
C ALA A 276 4.41 12.50 4.80
N ARG A 277 5.42 12.08 4.02
CA ARG A 277 6.42 12.98 3.45
C ARG A 277 5.79 14.02 2.52
N PHE A 278 4.89 13.61 1.63
CA PHE A 278 4.15 14.53 0.75
C PHE A 278 3.44 15.61 1.56
N PHE A 279 2.67 15.23 2.57
CA PHE A 279 1.92 16.19 3.39
C PHE A 279 2.82 17.13 4.18
N ILE A 280 3.89 16.61 4.79
CA ILE A 280 4.84 17.40 5.56
C ILE A 280 5.57 18.41 4.66
N ASP A 281 6.05 17.98 3.48
CA ASP A 281 6.74 18.83 2.52
C ASP A 281 5.81 19.97 2.03
N ARG A 282 4.54 19.65 1.68
CA ARG A 282 3.54 20.63 1.25
C ARG A 282 3.18 21.62 2.35
N ALA A 283 2.90 21.15 3.55
CA ALA A 283 2.54 22.00 4.69
C ALA A 283 3.71 22.90 5.10
N SER A 284 4.93 22.36 5.12
CA SER A 284 6.12 23.11 5.48
C SER A 284 6.42 24.23 4.49
N GLN A 285 6.24 23.96 3.18
CA GLN A 285 6.42 25.00 2.16
C GLN A 285 5.33 26.07 2.26
N TYR A 286 4.07 25.66 2.36
CA TYR A 286 2.95 26.60 2.51
C TYR A 286 3.11 27.48 3.77
N ALA A 287 3.55 26.90 4.88
CA ALA A 287 3.76 27.64 6.13
C ALA A 287 4.86 28.73 6.02
N LYS A 288 5.85 28.53 5.14
CA LYS A 288 6.90 29.54 4.84
C LYS A 288 6.39 30.65 3.93
N ASP A 289 5.51 30.33 2.99
CA ASP A 289 5.08 31.25 1.93
C ASP A 289 3.83 32.05 2.33
N ARG A 290 2.95 31.46 3.15
CA ARG A 290 1.70 32.10 3.55
C ARG A 290 1.92 33.16 4.63
N VAL A 291 1.67 34.42 4.27
CA VAL A 291 1.76 35.57 5.20
C VAL A 291 0.38 35.92 5.75
N VAL A 292 0.27 36.00 7.07
CA VAL A 292 -0.91 36.44 7.82
C VAL A 292 -0.44 37.33 8.96
N PHE A 293 -1.11 38.45 9.19
CA PHE A 293 -0.68 39.48 10.17
C PHE A 293 0.79 39.94 9.99
N GLY A 294 1.20 40.06 8.72
CA GLY A 294 2.51 40.61 8.34
C GLY A 294 3.71 39.70 8.48
N ARG A 295 3.50 38.38 8.77
CA ARG A 295 4.57 37.39 8.89
C ARG A 295 4.16 36.02 8.37
N PRO A 296 5.10 35.15 7.98
CA PRO A 296 4.81 33.78 7.63
C PRO A 296 4.10 33.03 8.76
N ILE A 297 3.07 32.23 8.43
CA ILE A 297 2.35 31.45 9.45
C ILE A 297 3.25 30.42 10.14
N GLY A 298 4.31 29.97 9.46
CA GLY A 298 5.34 29.08 10.00
C GLY A 298 6.15 29.65 11.16
N GLU A 299 6.04 30.94 11.48
CA GLU A 299 6.62 31.53 12.69
C GLU A 299 5.80 31.28 13.96
N ASN A 300 4.58 30.70 13.82
CA ASN A 300 3.74 30.40 14.95
C ASN A 300 3.99 28.96 15.45
N GLN A 301 4.21 28.78 16.74
CA GLN A 301 4.40 27.46 17.36
C GLN A 301 3.20 26.53 17.16
N GLY A 302 1.97 27.10 17.07
CA GLY A 302 0.75 26.37 16.75
C GLY A 302 0.76 25.73 15.35
N VAL A 303 1.64 26.17 14.44
CA VAL A 303 1.89 25.57 13.12
C VAL A 303 3.15 24.70 13.14
N GLN A 304 4.24 25.20 13.77
CA GLN A 304 5.53 24.50 13.81
C GLN A 304 5.46 23.17 14.56
N PHE A 305 4.85 23.13 15.75
CA PHE A 305 4.88 21.96 16.62
C PHE A 305 4.09 20.78 16.06
N PRO A 306 2.88 20.96 15.51
CA PRO A 306 2.19 19.87 14.83
C PRO A 306 2.97 19.29 13.65
N LEU A 307 3.59 20.13 12.82
CA LEU A 307 4.40 19.66 11.69
C LEU A 307 5.68 18.95 12.14
N ALA A 308 6.35 19.47 13.17
CA ALA A 308 7.51 18.80 13.77
C ALA A 308 7.12 17.44 14.38
N ARG A 309 5.97 17.35 15.05
CA ARG A 309 5.45 16.08 15.57
C ARG A 309 5.14 15.09 14.45
N ALA A 310 4.50 15.53 13.36
CA ALA A 310 4.24 14.70 12.19
C ALA A 310 5.54 14.13 11.60
N TYR A 311 6.58 14.96 11.50
CA TYR A 311 7.89 14.52 11.03
C TYR A 311 8.54 13.48 11.94
N VAL A 312 8.48 13.66 13.27
CA VAL A 312 9.01 12.69 14.26
C VAL A 312 8.27 11.36 14.15
N GLN A 313 6.94 11.38 14.09
CA GLN A 313 6.13 10.16 13.97
C GLN A 313 6.43 9.43 12.66
N MET A 314 6.46 10.13 11.54
CA MET A 314 6.81 9.55 10.22
C MET A 314 8.20 8.95 10.23
N THR A 315 9.21 9.64 10.80
CA THR A 315 10.59 9.13 10.86
C THR A 315 10.68 7.86 11.74
N SER A 316 10.02 7.85 12.90
CA SER A 316 9.97 6.68 13.76
C SER A 316 9.28 5.49 13.08
N ALA A 317 8.18 5.74 12.37
CA ALA A 317 7.47 4.73 11.59
C ALA A 317 8.34 4.17 10.44
N SER A 318 9.08 5.04 9.74
CA SER A 318 10.01 4.63 8.66
C SER A 318 11.05 3.62 9.17
N LEU A 319 11.66 3.86 10.33
CA LEU A 319 12.62 2.93 10.94
C LEU A 319 12.00 1.55 11.23
N MET A 320 10.75 1.52 11.69
CA MET A 320 10.04 0.25 11.93
C MET A 320 9.73 -0.49 10.62
N VAL A 321 9.33 0.23 9.57
CA VAL A 321 9.07 -0.33 8.24
C VAL A 321 10.34 -0.89 7.62
N ASP A 322 11.44 -0.15 7.70
CA ASP A 322 12.76 -0.59 7.21
C ASP A 322 13.20 -1.89 7.93
N LYS A 323 13.01 -1.95 9.26
CA LYS A 323 13.33 -3.17 10.04
C LYS A 323 12.46 -4.35 9.63
N ALA A 324 11.16 -4.15 9.44
CA ALA A 324 10.25 -5.20 8.99
C ALA A 324 10.65 -5.75 7.60
N ALA A 325 11.01 -4.85 6.67
CA ALA A 325 11.45 -5.22 5.33
C ALA A 325 12.80 -5.97 5.34
N GLU A 326 13.74 -5.56 6.19
CA GLU A 326 15.02 -6.24 6.39
C GLU A 326 14.83 -7.68 6.86
N LEU A 327 14.00 -7.88 7.91
CA LEU A 327 13.71 -9.22 8.44
C LEU A 327 13.01 -10.10 7.41
N PHE A 328 12.07 -9.53 6.65
CA PHE A 328 11.37 -10.24 5.58
C PHE A 328 12.34 -10.75 4.50
N GLU A 329 13.27 -9.91 4.05
CA GLU A 329 14.29 -10.29 3.05
C GLU A 329 15.27 -11.33 3.59
N ALA A 330 15.61 -11.26 4.86
CA ALA A 330 16.47 -12.25 5.52
C ALA A 330 15.77 -13.60 5.74
N GLY A 331 14.46 -13.72 5.45
CA GLY A 331 13.67 -14.91 5.75
C GLY A 331 13.38 -15.12 7.23
N GLU A 332 13.59 -14.09 8.04
CA GLU A 332 13.37 -14.10 9.48
C GLU A 332 11.91 -13.81 9.85
N PRO A 333 11.42 -14.29 11.01
CA PRO A 333 10.10 -13.94 11.49
C PRO A 333 9.94 -12.41 11.63
N CYS A 334 8.99 -11.84 10.91
CA CYS A 334 8.77 -10.38 10.87
C CYS A 334 7.32 -9.97 11.16
N GLY A 335 6.49 -10.90 11.64
CA GLY A 335 5.05 -10.65 11.82
C GLY A 335 4.74 -9.52 12.80
N ALA A 336 5.50 -9.40 13.88
CA ALA A 336 5.33 -8.33 14.86
C ALA A 336 5.70 -6.97 14.25
N GLU A 337 6.87 -6.88 13.61
CA GLU A 337 7.41 -5.66 13.00
C GLU A 337 6.53 -5.20 11.82
N ALA A 338 6.07 -6.12 10.97
CA ALA A 338 5.18 -5.81 9.85
C ALA A 338 3.83 -5.25 10.34
N ASN A 339 3.25 -5.82 11.40
CA ASN A 339 2.02 -5.29 12.01
C ASN A 339 2.24 -3.92 12.65
N MET A 340 3.25 -3.79 13.52
CA MET A 340 3.58 -2.53 14.18
C MET A 340 3.96 -1.44 13.17
N GLY A 341 4.78 -1.77 12.17
CA GLY A 341 5.18 -0.86 11.09
C GLY A 341 3.99 -0.32 10.32
N LYS A 342 3.06 -1.19 9.94
CA LYS A 342 1.82 -0.77 9.25
C LYS A 342 0.95 0.11 10.13
N LEU A 343 0.79 -0.22 11.40
CA LEU A 343 0.01 0.56 12.34
C LEU A 343 0.55 1.98 12.46
N VAL A 344 1.81 2.12 12.90
CA VAL A 344 2.39 3.43 13.16
C VAL A 344 2.58 4.26 11.88
N ALA A 345 2.84 3.63 10.72
CA ALA A 345 2.94 4.34 9.44
C ALA A 345 1.59 4.91 9.00
N SER A 346 0.51 4.14 9.12
CA SER A 346 -0.84 4.62 8.76
C SER A 346 -1.35 5.71 9.70
N GLU A 347 -1.02 5.65 11.00
CA GLU A 347 -1.34 6.70 11.95
C GLU A 347 -0.52 7.97 11.69
N ALA A 348 0.78 7.84 11.41
CA ALA A 348 1.65 8.97 11.09
C ALA A 348 1.24 9.67 9.79
N SER A 349 0.86 8.90 8.76
CA SER A 349 0.36 9.44 7.50
C SER A 349 -0.95 10.19 7.68
N TRP A 350 -1.88 9.61 8.42
CA TRP A 350 -3.16 10.27 8.74
C TRP A 350 -2.97 11.56 9.54
N PHE A 351 -2.11 11.53 10.57
CA PHE A 351 -1.80 12.73 11.34
C PHE A 351 -1.14 13.82 10.48
N ALA A 352 -0.20 13.45 9.60
CA ALA A 352 0.44 14.39 8.68
C ALA A 352 -0.58 15.00 7.69
N ALA A 353 -1.53 14.20 7.19
CA ALA A 353 -2.61 14.65 6.31
C ALA A 353 -3.52 15.68 6.99
N ASP A 354 -3.94 15.40 8.21
CA ASP A 354 -4.78 16.29 9.01
C ASP A 354 -4.06 17.63 9.30
N MET A 355 -2.79 17.56 9.71
CA MET A 355 -1.99 18.76 9.97
C MET A 355 -1.71 19.57 8.69
N CYS A 356 -1.54 18.91 7.55
CA CYS A 356 -1.36 19.56 6.27
C CYS A 356 -2.63 20.31 5.85
N LEU A 357 -3.78 19.66 5.90
CA LEU A 357 -5.07 20.26 5.58
C LEU A 357 -5.36 21.45 6.52
N GLN A 358 -5.15 21.29 7.83
CA GLN A 358 -5.31 22.34 8.82
C GLN A 358 -4.37 23.53 8.55
N THR A 359 -3.11 23.29 8.18
CA THR A 359 -2.13 24.34 7.86
C THR A 359 -2.54 25.16 6.63
N HIS A 360 -3.14 24.53 5.62
CA HIS A 360 -3.63 25.20 4.42
C HIS A 360 -4.95 25.94 4.66
N GLY A 361 -5.73 25.56 5.69
CA GLY A 361 -7.05 26.14 5.95
C GLY A 361 -7.99 25.87 4.76
N GLY A 362 -8.73 26.89 4.32
CA GLY A 362 -9.65 26.76 3.17
C GLY A 362 -8.98 26.26 1.89
N PHE A 363 -7.72 26.59 1.64
CA PHE A 363 -6.98 26.08 0.48
C PHE A 363 -6.68 24.58 0.55
N GLY A 364 -6.73 23.95 1.73
CA GLY A 364 -6.59 22.51 1.86
C GLY A 364 -7.75 21.72 1.28
N PHE A 365 -8.91 22.36 1.08
CA PHE A 365 -10.11 21.79 0.44
C PHE A 365 -10.16 22.02 -1.06
N ALA A 366 -9.29 22.88 -1.60
CA ALA A 366 -9.28 23.21 -3.01
C ALA A 366 -8.53 22.13 -3.82
N GLU A 367 -9.16 21.61 -4.87
CA GLU A 367 -8.63 20.51 -5.69
C GLU A 367 -7.22 20.80 -6.24
N GLU A 368 -6.92 22.05 -6.62
CA GLU A 368 -5.66 22.46 -7.24
C GLU A 368 -4.43 22.31 -6.31
N TYR A 369 -4.63 22.15 -5.00
CA TYR A 369 -3.55 21.88 -4.04
C TYR A 369 -3.24 20.39 -3.88
N ASP A 370 -4.07 19.49 -4.42
CA ASP A 370 -3.96 18.02 -4.32
C ASP A 370 -4.06 17.45 -2.89
N ILE A 371 -4.27 18.29 -1.88
CA ILE A 371 -4.26 17.87 -0.47
C ILE A 371 -5.51 17.07 -0.16
N GLU A 372 -6.70 17.56 -0.56
CA GLU A 372 -7.98 16.89 -0.28
C GLU A 372 -8.03 15.49 -0.93
N ARG A 373 -7.50 15.34 -2.18
CA ARG A 373 -7.43 14.05 -2.86
C ARG A 373 -6.53 13.08 -2.10
N LYS A 374 -5.30 13.48 -1.78
CA LYS A 374 -4.36 12.66 -1.02
C LYS A 374 -4.86 12.37 0.41
N PHE A 375 -5.59 13.30 1.03
CA PHE A 375 -6.24 13.11 2.32
C PHE A 375 -7.27 11.97 2.28
N ARG A 376 -8.11 11.91 1.23
CA ARG A 376 -9.05 10.80 1.02
C ARG A 376 -8.31 9.48 0.75
N GLU A 377 -7.24 9.50 -0.03
CA GLU A 377 -6.43 8.32 -0.36
C GLU A 377 -5.77 7.72 0.89
N THR A 378 -5.05 8.51 1.66
CA THR A 378 -4.30 8.02 2.83
C THR A 378 -5.19 7.49 3.95
N ARG A 379 -6.47 7.93 4.02
CA ARG A 379 -7.43 7.44 5.02
C ARG A 379 -7.72 5.94 4.89
N LEU A 380 -7.60 5.40 3.67
CA LEU A 380 -7.80 3.98 3.40
C LEU A 380 -6.90 3.09 4.27
N TYR A 381 -5.66 3.50 4.48
CA TYR A 381 -4.63 2.67 5.10
C TYR A 381 -4.84 2.37 6.60
N GLN A 382 -5.72 3.07 7.27
CA GLN A 382 -6.13 2.69 8.64
C GLN A 382 -7.15 1.54 8.66
N VAL A 383 -7.76 1.25 7.52
CA VAL A 383 -8.79 0.21 7.36
C VAL A 383 -8.25 -1.01 6.61
N ALA A 384 -7.53 -0.79 5.50
CA ALA A 384 -7.02 -1.81 4.61
C ALA A 384 -5.48 -1.94 4.71
N PRO A 385 -4.90 -3.11 4.40
CA PRO A 385 -5.51 -4.42 4.16
C PRO A 385 -6.02 -5.08 5.45
N ILE A 386 -5.59 -4.57 6.58
CA ILE A 386 -5.96 -5.02 7.93
C ILE A 386 -6.28 -3.82 8.80
N SER A 387 -7.36 -3.91 9.59
CA SER A 387 -7.76 -2.81 10.47
C SER A 387 -6.79 -2.61 11.63
N THR A 388 -6.68 -1.36 12.08
CA THR A 388 -5.92 -0.98 13.29
C THR A 388 -6.29 -1.86 14.49
N ASN A 389 -7.58 -2.14 14.70
CA ASN A 389 -8.04 -2.96 15.82
C ASN A 389 -7.51 -4.40 15.76
N LEU A 390 -7.49 -5.01 14.57
CA LEU A 390 -6.97 -6.37 14.43
C LEU A 390 -5.45 -6.42 14.64
N ILE A 391 -4.73 -5.39 14.22
CA ILE A 391 -3.28 -5.27 14.51
C ILE A 391 -3.04 -5.18 16.02
N LEU A 392 -3.77 -4.31 16.72
CA LEU A 392 -3.64 -4.15 18.17
C LEU A 392 -3.97 -5.44 18.92
N SER A 393 -5.02 -6.16 18.49
CA SER A 393 -5.34 -7.48 19.03
C SER A 393 -4.21 -8.49 18.79
N HIS A 394 -3.61 -8.50 17.60
CA HIS A 394 -2.45 -9.35 17.29
C HIS A 394 -1.26 -9.04 18.20
N VAL A 395 -0.91 -7.77 18.38
CA VAL A 395 0.19 -7.36 19.27
C VAL A 395 -0.12 -7.75 20.71
N ALA A 396 -1.33 -7.51 21.20
CA ALA A 396 -1.72 -7.88 22.55
C ALA A 396 -1.59 -9.38 22.81
N THR A 397 -2.05 -10.21 21.86
CA THR A 397 -2.07 -11.67 22.08
C THR A 397 -0.75 -12.35 21.77
N HIS A 398 -0.07 -11.96 20.69
CA HIS A 398 1.12 -12.68 20.21
C HIS A 398 2.44 -12.06 20.63
N VAL A 399 2.48 -10.75 20.95
CA VAL A 399 3.69 -10.09 21.44
C VAL A 399 3.67 -9.96 22.96
N LEU A 400 2.54 -9.50 23.52
CA LEU A 400 2.40 -9.28 24.96
C LEU A 400 1.89 -10.52 25.72
N GLY A 401 1.48 -11.59 25.04
CA GLY A 401 1.00 -12.83 25.65
C GLY A 401 -0.35 -12.70 26.38
N GLN A 402 -1.16 -11.68 26.05
CA GLN A 402 -2.47 -11.51 26.65
C GLN A 402 -3.50 -12.53 26.12
N PRO A 403 -4.54 -12.85 26.89
CA PRO A 403 -5.62 -13.72 26.43
C PRO A 403 -6.30 -13.14 25.18
N LYS A 404 -6.77 -14.03 24.28
CA LYS A 404 -7.55 -13.61 23.10
C LYS A 404 -8.85 -12.94 23.54
N SER A 405 -9.23 -11.86 22.84
CA SER A 405 -10.48 -11.14 23.09
C SER A 405 -11.66 -11.71 22.28
N PHE A 406 -11.40 -12.53 21.28
CA PHE A 406 -12.40 -13.20 20.41
C PHE A 406 -11.81 -14.49 19.79
#